data_c3a854f3002f69920403f1fee9256e57
#
_entry.id   c3a854f3002f69920403f1fee9256e57
#
_cell.length_a   1.000
_cell.length_b   1.000
_cell.length_c   1.000
_cell.angle_alpha   90.00
_cell.angle_beta   90.00
_cell.angle_gamma   90.00
#
_symmetry.space_group_name_H-M   'P 1'
#
loop_
_entity.id
_entity.type
_entity.pdbx_description
1 polymer ?
#
loop_
_entity_poly.entity_id
_entity_poly.type
_entity_poly.pdbx_seq_one_letter_code
_entity_poly.pdbx_strand_id
1 'polypeptide(L)'
;YIGPLSRLQKRNVEKKFDLMVILSGPEPQRGMLEEKLKKEMPFYDRKVIFIKGKIENEQKTEEIGNVKYYNFMTTDELETAFNESEMVLCRSGYTTIMDLAQLGKKAFFIPTPGQYEQEYLAKKLQKEGLVPFSKQNDFKIEKLSQIDSYKGLKNFGTDITWNKLFCLFESK
;
A
#
# COMPACT_ATOMS: atom_id res chain seq x y z
N TYR A 1 -13.68 19.37 1.37
CA TYR A 1 -12.79 18.23 1.56
C TYR A 1 -13.16 17.51 2.84
N ILE A 2 -13.50 16.22 2.75
CA ILE A 2 -13.99 15.41 3.88
C ILE A 2 -12.91 14.49 4.48
N GLY A 3 -11.66 14.63 4.03
CA GLY A 3 -10.53 13.79 4.43
C GLY A 3 -10.40 12.50 3.62
N PRO A 4 -9.48 11.62 4.01
CA PRO A 4 -9.29 10.34 3.34
C PRO A 4 -10.51 9.44 3.54
N LEU A 5 -11.04 8.91 2.44
CA LEU A 5 -12.09 7.89 2.47
C LEU A 5 -11.42 6.51 2.46
N SER A 6 -11.41 5.87 3.61
CA SER A 6 -10.93 4.49 3.76
C SER A 6 -11.89 3.69 4.63
N ARG A 7 -12.05 2.42 4.28
CA ARG A 7 -12.78 1.44 5.12
C ARG A 7 -11.89 0.81 6.18
N LEU A 8 -10.57 1.05 6.11
CA LEU A 8 -9.59 0.45 7.02
C LEU A 8 -9.43 1.31 8.28
N GLN A 9 -9.25 0.64 9.41
CA GLN A 9 -9.06 1.27 10.71
C GLN A 9 -7.63 1.03 11.22
N LYS A 10 -7.03 2.10 11.75
CA LYS A 10 -5.74 2.00 12.41
C LYS A 10 -5.91 1.30 13.76
N ARG A 11 -5.12 0.24 13.97
CA ARG A 11 -5.03 -0.49 15.24
C ARG A 11 -3.61 -0.45 15.78
N ASN A 12 -3.50 -0.38 17.09
CA ASN A 12 -2.20 -0.49 17.74
C ASN A 12 -1.91 -1.96 18.05
N VAL A 13 -1.21 -2.62 17.13
CA VAL A 13 -0.85 -4.05 17.22
C VAL A 13 0.64 -4.22 17.04
N GLU A 14 1.17 -5.33 17.53
CA GLU A 14 2.56 -5.72 17.32
C GLU A 14 2.86 -5.87 15.82
N LYS A 15 4.05 -5.43 15.39
CA LYS A 15 4.51 -5.59 14.01
C LYS A 15 5.08 -6.98 13.83
N LYS A 16 4.49 -7.74 12.91
CA LYS A 16 4.91 -9.09 12.54
C LYS A 16 5.72 -9.14 11.25
N PHE A 17 5.53 -8.11 10.40
CA PHE A 17 6.20 -8.00 9.10
C PHE A 17 6.89 -6.64 8.98
N ASP A 18 8.11 -6.67 8.47
CA ASP A 18 8.84 -5.44 8.14
C ASP A 18 8.30 -4.81 6.86
N LEU A 19 7.88 -5.63 5.90
CA LEU A 19 7.38 -5.19 4.61
C LEU A 19 6.09 -5.91 4.23
N MET A 20 5.09 -5.15 3.83
CA MET A 20 3.92 -5.62 3.09
C MET A 20 4.06 -5.24 1.62
N VAL A 21 4.02 -6.23 0.74
CA VAL A 21 3.88 -6.02 -0.70
C VAL A 21 2.43 -6.26 -1.07
N ILE A 22 1.78 -5.27 -1.68
CA ILE A 22 0.41 -5.44 -2.19
C ILE A 22 0.34 -5.04 -3.65
N LEU A 23 0.00 -6.01 -4.50
CA LEU A 23 -0.17 -5.81 -5.93
C LEU A 23 -1.62 -5.55 -6.26
N SER A 24 -1.82 -4.66 -7.20
CA SER A 24 -3.13 -4.30 -7.75
C SER A 24 -3.00 -3.86 -9.21
N GLY A 25 -4.13 -3.70 -9.86
CA GLY A 25 -4.21 -3.26 -11.25
C GLY A 25 -4.40 -4.40 -12.25
N PRO A 26 -4.60 -4.04 -13.52
CA PRO A 26 -4.90 -5.01 -14.58
C PRO A 26 -3.66 -5.79 -15.04
N GLU A 27 -3.91 -6.93 -15.65
CA GLU A 27 -2.91 -7.65 -16.42
C GLU A 27 -2.60 -6.91 -17.75
N PRO A 28 -1.40 -7.02 -18.28
CA PRO A 28 -0.25 -7.81 -17.80
C PRO A 28 0.60 -7.08 -16.74
N GLN A 29 0.31 -5.80 -16.46
CA GLN A 29 1.17 -4.94 -15.64
C GLN A 29 1.31 -5.42 -14.18
N ARG A 30 0.25 -6.04 -13.63
CA ARG A 30 0.31 -6.63 -12.30
C ARG A 30 1.26 -7.84 -12.27
N GLY A 31 1.11 -8.77 -13.22
CA GLY A 31 1.96 -9.95 -13.35
C GLY A 31 3.42 -9.60 -13.61
N MET A 32 3.70 -8.62 -14.47
CA MET A 32 5.06 -8.14 -14.72
C MET A 32 5.72 -7.58 -13.45
N LEU A 33 4.97 -6.87 -12.60
CA LEU A 33 5.50 -6.40 -11.32
C LEU A 33 5.70 -7.57 -10.34
N GLU A 34 4.76 -8.53 -10.29
CA GLU A 34 4.91 -9.74 -9.47
C GLU A 34 6.23 -10.46 -9.76
N GLU A 35 6.50 -10.75 -11.05
CA GLU A 35 7.72 -11.43 -11.47
C GLU A 35 9.00 -10.65 -11.15
N LYS A 36 8.94 -9.33 -11.33
CA LYS A 36 10.07 -8.48 -10.97
C LYS A 36 10.35 -8.51 -9.47
N LEU A 37 9.33 -8.35 -8.65
CA LEU A 37 9.49 -8.33 -7.20
C LEU A 37 9.92 -9.69 -6.65
N LYS A 38 9.42 -10.79 -7.19
CA LYS A 38 9.90 -12.13 -6.81
C LYS A 38 11.41 -12.32 -7.02
N LYS A 39 12.00 -11.69 -8.04
CA LYS A 39 13.45 -11.72 -8.29
C LYS A 39 14.22 -10.83 -7.31
N GLU A 40 13.58 -9.84 -6.73
CA GLU A 40 14.20 -8.92 -5.75
C GLU A 40 14.08 -9.45 -4.30
N MET A 41 13.03 -10.26 -3.99
CA MET A 41 12.80 -10.77 -2.63
C MET A 41 13.98 -11.54 -2.00
N PRO A 42 14.75 -12.37 -2.74
CA PRO A 42 15.91 -13.05 -2.17
C PRO A 42 17.02 -12.12 -1.63
N PHE A 43 17.02 -10.85 -2.02
CA PHE A 43 17.97 -9.84 -1.54
C PHE A 43 17.45 -9.03 -0.34
N TYR A 44 16.26 -9.40 0.20
CA TYR A 44 15.66 -8.77 1.36
C TYR A 44 15.52 -9.81 2.48
N ASP A 45 16.27 -9.65 3.55
CA ASP A 45 16.43 -10.64 4.63
C ASP A 45 15.39 -10.50 5.76
N ARG A 46 14.51 -9.48 5.68
CA ARG A 46 13.50 -9.20 6.71
C ARG A 46 12.15 -9.85 6.34
N LYS A 47 11.25 -9.97 7.33
CA LYS A 47 9.95 -10.64 7.16
C LYS A 47 9.02 -9.88 6.21
N VAL A 48 8.52 -10.58 5.21
CA VAL A 48 7.63 -10.02 4.17
C VAL A 48 6.30 -10.76 4.12
N ILE A 49 5.21 -10.00 4.02
CA ILE A 49 3.91 -10.49 3.58
C ILE A 49 3.63 -9.98 2.16
N PHE A 50 3.36 -10.88 1.22
CA PHE A 50 3.24 -10.57 -0.20
C PHE A 50 1.85 -10.96 -0.73
N ILE A 51 1.03 -9.97 -1.05
CA ILE A 51 -0.32 -10.15 -1.59
C ILE A 51 -0.29 -9.96 -3.10
N LYS A 52 -0.53 -11.03 -3.86
CA LYS A 52 -0.44 -11.05 -5.33
C LYS A 52 -1.60 -10.31 -6.02
N GLY A 53 -2.72 -10.08 -5.33
CA GLY A 53 -3.89 -9.37 -5.85
C GLY A 53 -4.57 -10.10 -7.01
N LYS A 54 -4.61 -11.44 -6.97
CA LYS A 54 -5.26 -12.28 -7.99
C LYS A 54 -6.72 -12.50 -7.63
N ILE A 55 -7.59 -12.50 -8.63
CA ILE A 55 -9.00 -12.85 -8.47
C ILE A 55 -9.12 -14.37 -8.66
N GLU A 56 -9.22 -15.11 -7.58
CA GLU A 56 -9.34 -16.59 -7.56
C GLU A 56 -10.47 -16.97 -6.59
N ASN A 57 -11.04 -18.17 -6.78
CA ASN A 57 -12.15 -18.66 -5.95
C ASN A 57 -11.70 -19.08 -4.54
N GLU A 58 -10.46 -19.56 -4.43
CA GLU A 58 -9.91 -20.05 -3.17
C GLU A 58 -8.64 -19.29 -2.80
N GLN A 59 -8.52 -18.95 -1.51
CA GLN A 59 -7.31 -18.37 -1.00
C GLN A 59 -6.20 -19.43 -0.92
N LYS A 60 -5.03 -19.08 -1.45
CA LYS A 60 -3.82 -19.91 -1.40
C LYS A 60 -2.70 -19.15 -0.71
N THR A 61 -1.99 -19.88 0.13
CA THR A 61 -0.81 -19.33 0.84
C THR A 61 0.40 -20.20 0.56
N GLU A 62 1.56 -19.57 0.51
CA GLU A 62 2.84 -20.22 0.29
C GLU A 62 3.92 -19.48 1.07
N GLU A 63 4.83 -20.19 1.72
CA GLU A 63 5.98 -19.59 2.38
C GLU A 63 7.27 -19.99 1.68
N ILE A 64 8.07 -19.01 1.28
CA ILE A 64 9.37 -19.20 0.66
C ILE A 64 10.38 -18.33 1.40
N GLY A 65 11.27 -18.95 2.17
CA GLY A 65 12.21 -18.22 3.02
C GLY A 65 11.50 -17.34 4.04
N ASN A 66 11.79 -16.06 3.99
CA ASN A 66 11.21 -15.04 4.87
C ASN A 66 9.96 -14.36 4.30
N VAL A 67 9.43 -14.85 3.18
CA VAL A 67 8.29 -14.26 2.47
C VAL A 67 7.07 -15.17 2.55
N LYS A 68 5.97 -14.65 3.09
CA LYS A 68 4.67 -15.30 3.10
C LYS A 68 3.79 -14.73 1.98
N TYR A 69 3.49 -15.55 0.99
CA TYR A 69 2.69 -15.19 -0.18
C TYR A 69 1.22 -15.51 0.01
N TYR A 70 0.37 -14.62 -0.47
CA TYR A 70 -1.07 -14.81 -0.61
C TYR A 70 -1.48 -14.46 -2.04
N ASN A 71 -2.37 -15.26 -2.65
CA ASN A 71 -2.94 -14.89 -3.94
C ASN A 71 -3.88 -13.68 -3.82
N PHE A 72 -4.74 -13.63 -2.80
CA PHE A 72 -5.55 -12.47 -2.40
C PHE A 72 -5.83 -12.51 -0.89
N MET A 73 -6.40 -11.44 -0.38
CA MET A 73 -6.92 -11.32 0.98
C MET A 73 -8.29 -10.66 0.99
N THR A 74 -9.12 -11.04 1.95
CA THR A 74 -10.35 -10.33 2.28
C THR A 74 -10.06 -8.95 2.88
N THR A 75 -11.09 -8.11 3.03
CA THR A 75 -10.91 -6.77 3.61
C THR A 75 -10.34 -6.82 5.03
N ASP A 76 -10.86 -7.71 5.87
CA ASP A 76 -10.44 -7.83 7.27
C ASP A 76 -9.01 -8.36 7.39
N GLU A 77 -8.63 -9.30 6.53
CA GLU A 77 -7.26 -9.79 6.46
C GLU A 77 -6.29 -8.71 5.97
N LEU A 78 -6.69 -7.91 4.97
CA LEU A 78 -5.90 -6.78 4.49
C LEU A 78 -5.72 -5.73 5.59
N GLU A 79 -6.78 -5.38 6.32
CA GLU A 79 -6.69 -4.44 7.44
C GLU A 79 -5.71 -4.94 8.49
N THR A 80 -5.78 -6.23 8.82
CA THR A 80 -4.87 -6.87 9.77
C THR A 80 -3.43 -6.82 9.25
N ALA A 81 -3.19 -7.24 8.00
CA ALA A 81 -1.87 -7.25 7.39
C ALA A 81 -1.26 -5.84 7.30
N PHE A 82 -2.05 -4.83 6.95
CA PHE A 82 -1.61 -3.44 6.99
C PHE A 82 -1.20 -3.02 8.39
N ASN A 83 -2.01 -3.32 9.41
CA ASN A 83 -1.70 -2.92 10.79
C ASN A 83 -0.47 -3.65 11.33
N GLU A 84 -0.28 -4.92 11.01
CA GLU A 84 0.85 -5.76 11.44
C GLU A 84 2.16 -5.51 10.66
N SER A 85 2.13 -4.69 9.60
CA SER A 85 3.31 -4.37 8.80
C SER A 85 3.91 -3.01 9.16
N GLU A 86 5.24 -2.86 9.09
CA GLU A 86 5.91 -1.58 9.32
C GLU A 86 5.77 -0.65 8.11
N MET A 87 6.09 -1.14 6.91
CA MET A 87 6.05 -0.38 5.67
C MET A 87 5.33 -1.14 4.56
N VAL A 88 4.93 -0.42 3.52
CA VAL A 88 4.14 -0.97 2.41
C VAL A 88 4.77 -0.64 1.07
N LEU A 89 4.95 -1.64 0.21
CA LEU A 89 5.34 -1.50 -1.19
C LEU A 89 4.12 -1.77 -2.07
N CYS A 90 3.69 -0.77 -2.85
CA CYS A 90 2.46 -0.86 -3.62
C CYS A 90 2.44 0.06 -4.85
N ARG A 91 1.37 -0.03 -5.64
CA ARG A 91 1.03 0.95 -6.66
C ARG A 91 0.57 2.27 -6.01
N SER A 92 0.75 3.38 -6.72
CA SER A 92 0.32 4.72 -6.28
C SER A 92 -1.11 5.04 -6.70
N GLY A 93 -2.03 4.07 -6.56
CA GLY A 93 -3.46 4.29 -6.83
C GLY A 93 -4.11 5.16 -5.74
N TYR A 94 -5.07 5.99 -6.13
CA TYR A 94 -5.74 6.94 -5.23
C TYR A 94 -6.33 6.28 -3.98
N THR A 95 -7.06 5.16 -4.15
CA THR A 95 -7.65 4.42 -3.03
C THR A 95 -6.58 3.91 -2.05
N THR A 96 -5.48 3.34 -2.57
CA THR A 96 -4.37 2.87 -1.74
C THR A 96 -3.72 4.01 -0.96
N ILE A 97 -3.56 5.18 -1.58
CA ILE A 97 -3.02 6.37 -0.91
C ILE A 97 -3.93 6.81 0.24
N MET A 98 -5.26 6.77 0.04
CA MET A 98 -6.23 7.07 1.09
C MET A 98 -6.14 6.09 2.26
N ASP A 99 -6.05 4.78 1.97
CA ASP A 99 -5.89 3.74 2.97
C ASP A 99 -4.59 3.93 3.78
N LEU A 100 -3.48 4.17 3.10
CA LEU A 100 -2.18 4.42 3.74
C LEU A 100 -2.19 5.69 4.60
N ALA A 101 -2.84 6.75 4.14
CA ALA A 101 -2.99 8.00 4.89
C ALA A 101 -3.85 7.80 6.14
N GLN A 102 -4.97 7.07 6.05
CA GLN A 102 -5.82 6.73 7.19
C GLN A 102 -5.08 5.92 8.24
N LEU A 103 -4.25 4.97 7.79
CA LEU A 103 -3.47 4.10 8.67
C LEU A 103 -2.17 4.77 9.18
N GLY A 104 -1.77 5.91 8.62
CA GLY A 104 -0.51 6.58 8.93
C GLY A 104 0.72 5.75 8.57
N LYS A 105 0.69 5.06 7.42
CA LYS A 105 1.72 4.12 7.00
C LYS A 105 2.85 4.79 6.21
N LYS A 106 4.06 4.30 6.44
CA LYS A 106 5.19 4.52 5.53
C LYS A 106 5.04 3.62 4.30
N ALA A 107 5.34 4.14 3.12
CA ALA A 107 5.21 3.40 1.89
C ALA A 107 6.31 3.69 0.88
N PHE A 108 6.45 2.80 -0.10
CA PHE A 108 7.22 3.00 -1.33
C PHE A 108 6.32 2.73 -2.53
N PHE A 109 6.30 3.63 -3.52
CA PHE A 109 5.43 3.48 -4.67
C PHE A 109 6.16 2.98 -5.92
N ILE A 110 5.48 2.09 -6.64
CA ILE A 110 5.85 1.69 -8.00
C ILE A 110 4.63 1.94 -8.89
N PRO A 111 4.49 3.13 -9.51
CA PRO A 111 3.35 3.42 -10.38
C PRO A 111 3.27 2.44 -11.54
N THR A 112 2.05 2.16 -12.00
CA THR A 112 1.83 1.36 -13.21
C THR A 112 2.32 2.15 -14.42
N PRO A 113 3.24 1.59 -15.26
CA PRO A 113 3.70 2.26 -16.46
C PRO A 113 2.54 2.65 -17.38
N GLY A 114 2.53 3.90 -17.82
CA GLY A 114 1.49 4.43 -18.70
C GLY A 114 0.18 4.85 -18.00
N GLN A 115 0.06 4.70 -16.68
CA GLN A 115 -1.05 5.25 -15.91
C GLN A 115 -0.69 6.64 -15.38
N TYR A 116 -1.12 7.66 -16.11
CA TYR A 116 -0.79 9.06 -15.83
C TYR A 116 -1.12 9.49 -14.39
N GLU A 117 -2.30 9.11 -13.88
CA GLU A 117 -2.71 9.44 -12.51
C GLU A 117 -1.73 8.88 -11.48
N GLN A 118 -1.36 7.61 -11.58
CA GLN A 118 -0.43 6.98 -10.64
C GLN A 118 0.97 7.61 -10.72
N GLU A 119 1.45 7.90 -11.93
CA GLU A 119 2.75 8.56 -12.12
C GLU A 119 2.75 9.97 -11.56
N TYR A 120 1.66 10.72 -11.77
CA TYR A 120 1.49 12.06 -11.23
C TYR A 120 1.46 12.05 -9.69
N LEU A 121 0.65 11.18 -9.08
CA LEU A 121 0.53 11.06 -7.62
C LEU A 121 1.87 10.66 -6.99
N ALA A 122 2.58 9.69 -7.56
CA ALA A 122 3.88 9.26 -7.06
C ALA A 122 4.90 10.42 -7.09
N LYS A 123 5.00 11.14 -8.21
CA LYS A 123 5.91 12.30 -8.35
C LYS A 123 5.55 13.42 -7.39
N LYS A 124 4.26 13.72 -7.24
CA LYS A 124 3.77 14.76 -6.33
C LYS A 124 4.15 14.45 -4.88
N LEU A 125 3.83 13.23 -4.40
CA LEU A 125 4.10 12.82 -3.02
C LEU A 125 5.60 12.72 -2.73
N GLN A 126 6.41 12.34 -3.72
CA GLN A 126 7.87 12.38 -3.59
C GLN A 126 8.38 13.82 -3.47
N LYS A 127 7.89 14.73 -4.32
CA LYS A 127 8.28 16.16 -4.26
C LYS A 127 7.91 16.81 -2.92
N GLU A 128 6.81 16.39 -2.31
CA GLU A 128 6.37 16.86 -0.98
C GLU A 128 7.14 16.19 0.17
N GLY A 129 8.06 15.25 -0.13
CA GLY A 129 8.86 14.53 0.86
C GLY A 129 8.03 13.55 1.70
N LEU A 130 6.91 13.07 1.16
CA LEU A 130 5.99 12.15 1.86
C LEU A 130 6.28 10.69 1.57
N VAL A 131 6.41 10.29 0.29
CA VAL A 131 6.59 8.90 -0.11
C VAL A 131 7.58 8.80 -1.25
N PRO A 132 8.64 7.99 -1.16
CA PRO A 132 9.55 7.72 -2.29
C PRO A 132 8.88 6.83 -3.33
N PHE A 133 9.33 6.93 -4.59
CA PHE A 133 8.89 6.05 -5.65
C PHE A 133 10.01 5.66 -6.61
N SER A 134 9.81 4.61 -7.37
CA SER A 134 10.65 4.22 -8.51
C SER A 134 9.76 3.81 -9.69
N LYS A 135 10.24 4.03 -10.92
CA LYS A 135 9.63 3.37 -12.07
C LYS A 135 9.79 1.85 -11.95
N GLN A 136 8.82 1.10 -12.50
CA GLN A 136 8.81 -0.35 -12.38
C GLN A 136 10.13 -1.02 -12.86
N ASN A 137 10.67 -0.58 -14.00
CA ASN A 137 11.90 -1.15 -14.55
C ASN A 137 13.15 -0.83 -13.72
N ASP A 138 13.14 0.31 -13.05
CA ASP A 138 14.29 0.84 -12.30
C ASP A 138 14.27 0.43 -10.82
N PHE A 139 13.20 -0.27 -10.39
CA PHE A 139 13.08 -0.70 -9.00
C PHE A 139 14.12 -1.76 -8.66
N LYS A 140 14.76 -1.57 -7.52
CA LYS A 140 15.61 -2.49 -6.80
C LYS A 140 15.26 -2.47 -5.33
N ILE A 141 15.37 -3.60 -4.65
CA ILE A 141 14.91 -3.76 -3.27
C ILE A 141 15.66 -2.84 -2.29
N GLU A 142 16.93 -2.52 -2.56
CA GLU A 142 17.75 -1.62 -1.74
C GLU A 142 17.17 -0.20 -1.67
N LYS A 143 16.35 0.20 -2.66
CA LYS A 143 15.69 1.51 -2.66
C LYS A 143 14.68 1.67 -1.53
N LEU A 144 14.23 0.58 -0.92
CA LEU A 144 13.35 0.65 0.26
C LEU A 144 13.99 1.40 1.42
N SER A 145 15.31 1.41 1.52
CA SER A 145 16.05 2.19 2.54
C SER A 145 15.74 3.69 2.48
N GLN A 146 15.29 4.20 1.33
CA GLN A 146 14.90 5.61 1.18
C GLN A 146 13.66 5.96 1.99
N ILE A 147 12.81 4.99 2.35
CA ILE A 147 11.56 5.23 3.09
C ILE A 147 11.81 6.02 4.39
N ASP A 148 12.91 5.76 5.07
CA ASP A 148 13.22 6.41 6.34
C ASP A 148 13.55 7.90 6.21
N SER A 149 13.96 8.36 5.03
CA SER A 149 14.20 9.77 4.75
C SER A 149 12.91 10.56 4.41
N TYR A 150 11.77 9.87 4.26
CA TYR A 150 10.48 10.47 3.95
C TYR A 150 9.56 10.50 5.18
N LYS A 151 8.68 11.50 5.23
CA LYS A 151 7.79 11.76 6.37
C LYS A 151 6.71 10.70 6.54
N GLY A 152 6.37 9.94 5.47
CA GLY A 152 5.21 9.06 5.40
C GLY A 152 3.90 9.81 5.19
N LEU A 153 2.85 9.07 4.91
CA LEU A 153 1.51 9.62 4.81
C LEU A 153 0.96 9.77 6.24
N LYS A 154 0.73 11.00 6.66
CA LYS A 154 0.08 11.28 7.95
C LYS A 154 -1.42 11.10 7.78
N ASN A 155 -2.08 10.60 8.83
CA ASN A 155 -3.51 10.76 8.96
C ASN A 155 -3.80 12.28 8.92
N PHE A 156 -4.54 12.74 7.92
CA PHE A 156 -4.86 14.16 7.72
C PHE A 156 -5.85 14.69 8.75
N GLY A 157 -6.02 13.96 9.90
CA GLY A 157 -6.61 14.49 11.12
C GLY A 157 -8.00 15.11 10.97
N THR A 158 -8.78 14.62 10.03
CA THR A 158 -10.19 14.92 10.02
C THR A 158 -10.91 13.76 10.69
N ASP A 159 -11.15 13.89 11.98
CA ASP A 159 -12.31 13.24 12.58
C ASP A 159 -13.54 13.72 11.78
N ILE A 160 -13.87 12.94 10.75
CA ILE A 160 -15.11 13.15 10.01
C ILE A 160 -16.21 12.86 11.00
N THR A 161 -16.74 13.89 11.60
CA THR A 161 -18.00 13.79 12.31
C THR A 161 -19.09 13.64 11.26
N TRP A 162 -19.42 12.38 10.93
CA TRP A 162 -20.47 12.02 9.97
C TRP A 162 -21.75 12.82 10.22
N ASN A 163 -22.09 13.10 11.49
CA ASN A 163 -23.21 13.95 11.88
C ASN A 163 -23.13 15.37 11.29
N LYS A 164 -21.93 15.98 11.19
CA LYS A 164 -21.77 17.28 10.53
C LYS A 164 -21.94 17.22 9.02
N LEU A 165 -21.61 16.09 8.41
CA LEU A 165 -21.73 15.92 6.97
C LEU A 165 -23.20 15.68 6.57
N PHE A 166 -23.94 14.94 7.39
CA PHE A 166 -25.32 14.58 7.09
C PHE A 166 -26.36 15.60 7.59
N CYS A 167 -26.01 16.50 8.49
CA CYS A 167 -26.93 17.58 8.89
C CYS A 167 -27.29 18.54 7.74
N LEU A 168 -26.56 18.53 6.64
CA LEU A 168 -26.92 19.25 5.41
C LEU A 168 -28.16 18.66 4.71
N PHE A 169 -28.55 17.44 5.04
CA PHE A 169 -29.70 16.74 4.46
C PHE A 169 -30.89 16.63 5.41
N GLU A 170 -30.76 17.13 6.66
CA GLU A 170 -31.89 17.29 7.54
C GLU A 170 -32.68 18.53 7.09
N SER A 171 -33.72 18.30 6.26
CA SER A 171 -34.67 19.34 5.90
C SER A 171 -35.37 19.85 7.17
N LYS A 172 -35.42 21.17 7.27
CA LYS A 172 -36.26 21.89 8.24
C LYS A 172 -37.73 21.56 8.04
#